data_bd49c95dcf12dfc4e911949312492c0d
#
_entry.id   bd49c95dcf12dfc4e911949312492c0d
#
_cell.length_a   1.000
_cell.length_b   1.000
_cell.length_c   1.000
_cell.angle_alpha   90.00
_cell.angle_beta   90.00
_cell.angle_gamma   90.00
#
_symmetry.space_group_name_H-M   'P 1'
#
loop_
_entity.id
_entity.type
_entity.pdbx_description
1 polymer ?
#
loop_
_entity_poly.entity_id
_entity_poly.type
_entity_poly.pdbx_seq_one_letter_code
_entity_poly.pdbx_strand_id
1 'polypeptide(L)'
;LHKAIRRQRQMCIRDSWYAITNEVYPKPESNGIDMDSFNTQTTGRIASILMMEDTPEKLQYLRSFSRWIDYGCRPAPGLAGSFKADGSAFHHRNLYPAYAVGGLDGATNMIYLLNRTEFAVSELAHETVRNVLLAMRFYCNKLNFPLALSGRHPDGKGKLVPMHYAMMAMAGTPDGKAEFDEEMAAAYLRLVSGASSDGQEPEYMPKVSNAQEKKIAKRLVEKGFRPEPDPQGNLALGYGCASVQRRSNWSAVARGHSRYLWAAEHYLGRNLYGRYFAHGSLQILTAAPGQIVTPATSGWQQEGFDWNRIPGVTSIHLPLEQLKAKVMNCLLYTSDAADE
;
A
#
# COMPACT_ATOMS: atom_id res chain seq x y z
N LEU A 1 -15.51 -0.22 37.81
CA LEU A 1 -14.69 -0.50 36.65
C LEU A 1 -15.54 -1.05 35.48
N HIS A 2 -16.31 -2.13 35.66
CA HIS A 2 -17.14 -2.75 34.62
C HIS A 2 -18.19 -1.80 34.00
N LYS A 3 -18.82 -0.92 34.74
CA LYS A 3 -19.79 0.07 34.21
C LYS A 3 -19.11 1.13 33.36
N ALA A 4 -17.91 1.57 33.72
CA ALA A 4 -17.15 2.55 32.95
C ALA A 4 -16.66 1.95 31.61
N ILE A 5 -16.15 0.73 31.65
CA ILE A 5 -15.73 -0.02 30.44
C ILE A 5 -16.92 -0.27 29.51
N ARG A 6 -18.11 -0.62 30.05
CA ARG A 6 -19.32 -0.78 29.22
C ARG A 6 -19.76 0.54 28.59
N ARG A 7 -19.72 1.67 29.29
CA ARG A 7 -20.07 2.99 28.74
C ARG A 7 -19.08 3.41 27.64
N GLN A 8 -17.78 3.23 27.86
CA GLN A 8 -16.76 3.54 26.88
C GLN A 8 -16.92 2.66 25.63
N ARG A 9 -17.21 1.37 25.80
CA ARG A 9 -17.53 0.44 24.72
C ARG A 9 -18.73 0.89 23.90
N GLN A 10 -19.84 1.27 24.55
CA GLN A 10 -21.04 1.78 23.89
C GLN A 10 -20.79 3.07 23.10
N MET A 11 -19.96 3.98 23.62
CA MET A 11 -19.54 5.18 22.90
C MET A 11 -18.74 4.83 21.64
N CYS A 12 -17.72 4.01 21.73
CA CYS A 12 -16.91 3.59 20.59
C CYS A 12 -17.74 2.87 19.51
N ILE A 13 -18.69 2.03 19.90
CA ILE A 13 -19.58 1.33 18.98
C ILE A 13 -20.50 2.33 18.27
N ARG A 14 -21.12 3.25 18.99
CA ARG A 14 -21.99 4.28 18.41
C ARG A 14 -21.24 5.17 17.43
N ASP A 15 -20.05 5.61 17.80
CA ASP A 15 -19.24 6.48 16.95
C ASP A 15 -18.74 5.70 15.69
N SER A 16 -18.40 4.42 15.88
CA SER A 16 -18.07 3.53 14.75
C SER A 16 -19.26 3.29 13.82
N TRP A 17 -20.46 3.10 14.39
CA TRP A 17 -21.69 2.94 13.59
C TRP A 17 -21.99 4.19 12.78
N TYR A 18 -21.94 5.37 13.38
CA TYR A 18 -22.16 6.64 12.69
C TYR A 18 -21.16 6.84 11.54
N ALA A 19 -19.89 6.62 11.80
CA ALA A 19 -18.87 6.72 10.76
C ALA A 19 -19.06 5.68 9.65
N ILE A 20 -19.37 4.42 10.00
CA ILE A 20 -19.61 3.36 9.02
C ILE A 20 -20.85 3.70 8.15
N THR A 21 -21.96 4.17 8.73
CA THR A 21 -23.14 4.50 7.96
C THR A 21 -22.92 5.67 7.01
N ASN A 22 -22.20 6.70 7.44
CA ASN A 22 -21.86 7.84 6.59
C ASN A 22 -20.93 7.48 5.43
N GLU A 23 -20.07 6.50 5.62
CA GLU A 23 -19.13 6.04 4.58
C GLU A 23 -19.73 4.95 3.68
N VAL A 24 -20.64 4.12 4.21
CA VAL A 24 -21.28 3.02 3.44
C VAL A 24 -22.48 3.47 2.62
N TYR A 25 -23.16 4.54 3.05
CA TYR A 25 -24.18 5.19 2.24
C TYR A 25 -23.69 6.53 1.69
N PRO A 26 -22.55 6.49 0.98
CA PRO A 26 -22.03 7.70 0.37
C PRO A 26 -23.05 8.20 -0.65
N LYS A 27 -23.06 9.50 -0.85
CA LYS A 27 -23.66 10.05 -2.04
C LYS A 27 -23.08 9.35 -3.26
N PRO A 28 -23.83 9.21 -4.38
CA PRO A 28 -23.31 8.54 -5.58
C PRO A 28 -21.94 9.06 -6.06
N GLU A 29 -21.60 10.28 -5.70
CA GLU A 29 -20.33 10.93 -6.03
C GLU A 29 -19.21 10.65 -5.03
N SER A 30 -19.47 9.98 -3.92
CA SER A 30 -18.41 9.65 -2.97
C SER A 30 -17.62 8.43 -3.44
N ASN A 31 -16.32 8.55 -3.41
CA ASN A 31 -15.40 7.75 -4.21
C ASN A 31 -14.46 6.92 -3.34
N GLY A 32 -14.97 5.88 -2.71
CA GLY A 32 -14.15 4.96 -1.92
C GLY A 32 -13.77 5.51 -0.55
N ILE A 33 -12.89 4.80 0.12
CA ILE A 33 -12.43 5.08 1.48
C ILE A 33 -10.97 5.51 1.41
N ASP A 34 -10.60 6.47 2.24
CA ASP A 34 -9.24 6.95 2.36
C ASP A 34 -8.34 5.92 3.06
N MET A 35 -7.07 5.90 2.69
CA MET A 35 -6.08 4.97 3.21
C MET A 35 -5.86 5.12 4.73
N ASP A 36 -6.02 6.32 5.29
CA ASP A 36 -5.95 6.55 6.73
C ASP A 36 -7.07 5.85 7.49
N SER A 37 -8.26 5.79 6.91
CA SER A 37 -9.38 5.06 7.52
C SER A 37 -9.08 3.56 7.62
N PHE A 38 -8.50 2.97 6.60
CA PHE A 38 -8.04 1.58 6.67
C PHE A 38 -6.94 1.39 7.71
N ASN A 39 -5.96 2.29 7.77
CA ASN A 39 -4.83 2.20 8.69
C ASN A 39 -5.25 2.34 10.15
N THR A 40 -6.12 3.33 10.45
CA THR A 40 -6.36 3.75 11.85
C THR A 40 -7.65 3.22 12.44
N GLN A 41 -8.65 2.87 11.63
CA GLN A 41 -10.02 2.61 12.12
C GLN A 41 -10.43 1.15 12.05
N THR A 42 -9.92 0.35 11.12
CA THR A 42 -10.39 -1.03 10.88
C THR A 42 -10.29 -1.90 12.12
N THR A 43 -9.12 -1.98 12.74
CA THR A 43 -8.88 -2.84 13.91
C THR A 43 -9.71 -2.40 15.11
N GLY A 44 -9.81 -1.09 15.36
CA GLY A 44 -10.61 -0.55 16.45
C GLY A 44 -12.11 -0.81 16.26
N ARG A 45 -12.63 -0.63 15.06
CA ARG A 45 -14.04 -0.86 14.73
C ARG A 45 -14.42 -2.33 14.87
N ILE A 46 -13.67 -3.24 14.25
CA ILE A 46 -13.99 -4.67 14.36
C ILE A 46 -13.86 -5.17 15.80
N ALA A 47 -12.82 -4.76 16.53
CA ALA A 47 -12.65 -5.12 17.92
C ALA A 47 -13.83 -4.64 18.80
N SER A 48 -14.29 -3.40 18.59
CA SER A 48 -15.45 -2.85 19.29
C SER A 48 -16.71 -3.67 19.03
N ILE A 49 -16.96 -4.08 17.80
CA ILE A 49 -18.11 -4.90 17.42
C ILE A 49 -18.01 -6.29 18.05
N LEU A 50 -16.85 -6.93 17.98
CA LEU A 50 -16.64 -8.26 18.52
C LEU A 50 -16.81 -8.34 20.04
N MET A 51 -16.58 -7.22 20.74
CA MET A 51 -16.79 -7.09 22.18
C MET A 51 -18.26 -6.89 22.60
N MET A 52 -19.19 -6.69 21.65
CA MET A 52 -20.61 -6.65 21.96
C MET A 52 -21.12 -8.03 22.42
N GLU A 53 -22.24 -8.03 23.15
CA GLU A 53 -23.00 -9.24 23.41
C GLU A 53 -23.53 -9.83 22.10
N ASP A 54 -23.68 -11.14 22.04
CA ASP A 54 -24.19 -11.84 20.85
C ASP A 54 -25.69 -11.61 20.69
N THR A 55 -26.03 -10.55 20.02
CA THR A 55 -27.39 -10.08 19.75
C THR A 55 -27.61 -9.81 18.28
N PRO A 56 -28.86 -9.73 17.79
CA PRO A 56 -29.15 -9.28 16.44
C PRO A 56 -28.54 -7.92 16.07
N GLU A 57 -28.35 -7.05 17.06
CA GLU A 57 -27.71 -5.75 16.87
C GLU A 57 -26.23 -5.92 16.49
N LYS A 58 -25.48 -6.78 17.17
CA LYS A 58 -24.09 -7.11 16.79
C LYS A 58 -23.98 -7.57 15.35
N LEU A 59 -24.94 -8.40 14.91
CA LEU A 59 -24.98 -8.88 13.53
C LEU A 59 -25.17 -7.73 12.53
N GLN A 60 -26.01 -6.75 12.85
CA GLN A 60 -26.19 -5.55 12.00
C GLN A 60 -24.89 -4.73 11.91
N TYR A 61 -24.17 -4.56 13.02
CA TYR A 61 -22.88 -3.90 13.02
C TYR A 61 -21.84 -4.65 12.18
N LEU A 62 -21.76 -5.97 12.30
CA LEU A 62 -20.87 -6.79 11.48
C LEU A 62 -21.17 -6.66 10.00
N ARG A 63 -22.46 -6.69 9.60
CA ARG A 63 -22.87 -6.50 8.21
C ARG A 63 -22.55 -5.10 7.70
N SER A 64 -22.71 -4.08 8.52
CA SER A 64 -22.37 -2.70 8.15
C SER A 64 -20.86 -2.51 8.02
N PHE A 65 -20.09 -3.10 8.93
CA PHE A 65 -18.64 -3.09 8.86
C PHE A 65 -18.12 -3.82 7.61
N SER A 66 -18.67 -5.01 7.32
CA SER A 66 -18.34 -5.76 6.09
C SER A 66 -18.61 -4.93 4.82
N ARG A 67 -19.79 -4.30 4.72
CA ARG A 67 -20.10 -3.41 3.58
C ARG A 67 -19.13 -2.23 3.49
N TRP A 68 -18.73 -1.65 4.60
CA TRP A 68 -17.76 -0.56 4.63
C TRP A 68 -16.40 -1.01 4.09
N ILE A 69 -15.88 -2.17 4.54
CA ILE A 69 -14.64 -2.75 4.03
C ILE A 69 -14.76 -3.09 2.54
N ASP A 70 -15.83 -3.75 2.15
CA ASP A 70 -16.10 -4.12 0.77
C ASP A 70 -16.09 -2.90 -0.15
N TYR A 71 -16.83 -1.87 0.22
CA TYR A 71 -16.90 -0.62 -0.53
C TYR A 71 -15.51 0.06 -0.65
N GLY A 72 -14.76 0.11 0.44
CA GLY A 72 -13.44 0.73 0.46
C GLY A 72 -12.39 -0.04 -0.32
N CYS A 73 -12.54 -1.36 -0.45
CA CYS A 73 -11.63 -2.20 -1.23
C CYS A 73 -11.96 -2.23 -2.73
N ARG A 74 -13.12 -1.74 -3.18
CA ARG A 74 -13.47 -1.67 -4.61
C ARG A 74 -12.65 -0.60 -5.34
N PRO A 75 -12.53 -0.70 -6.67
CA PRO A 75 -11.86 0.34 -7.46
C PRO A 75 -12.61 1.68 -7.34
N ALA A 76 -11.91 2.71 -6.91
CA ALA A 76 -12.46 4.06 -6.84
C ALA A 76 -12.11 4.89 -8.09
N PRO A 77 -13.07 5.61 -8.69
CA PRO A 77 -12.80 6.43 -9.86
C PRO A 77 -12.04 7.72 -9.50
N GLY A 78 -11.47 8.37 -10.49
CA GLY A 78 -10.81 9.67 -10.34
C GLY A 78 -9.66 9.64 -9.34
N LEU A 79 -9.51 10.70 -8.55
CA LEU A 79 -8.41 10.87 -7.60
C LEU A 79 -8.77 10.45 -6.17
N ALA A 80 -10.04 10.27 -5.86
CA ALA A 80 -10.48 9.88 -4.52
C ALA A 80 -10.35 8.37 -4.28
N GLY A 81 -10.44 7.96 -3.02
CA GLY A 81 -10.34 6.55 -2.63
C GLY A 81 -8.93 6.00 -2.69
N SER A 82 -8.79 4.79 -2.19
CA SER A 82 -7.50 4.16 -1.94
C SER A 82 -7.00 3.30 -3.10
N PHE A 83 -7.86 2.55 -3.75
CA PHE A 83 -7.48 1.54 -4.75
C PHE A 83 -8.02 1.90 -6.13
N LYS A 84 -7.23 1.64 -7.17
CA LYS A 84 -7.58 1.92 -8.56
C LYS A 84 -7.64 0.64 -9.39
N ALA A 85 -8.41 0.70 -10.47
CA ALA A 85 -8.59 -0.46 -11.34
C ALA A 85 -7.30 -0.93 -12.03
N ASP A 86 -6.31 -0.05 -12.18
CA ASP A 86 -4.99 -0.39 -12.76
C ASP A 86 -3.96 -0.91 -11.75
N GLY A 87 -4.36 -1.13 -10.49
CA GLY A 87 -3.47 -1.54 -9.41
C GLY A 87 -2.74 -0.38 -8.72
N SER A 88 -3.06 0.87 -9.04
CA SER A 88 -2.51 2.01 -8.32
C SER A 88 -3.07 2.11 -6.90
N ALA A 89 -2.20 2.35 -5.91
CA ALA A 89 -2.56 2.64 -4.53
C ALA A 89 -2.45 4.13 -4.27
N PHE A 90 -3.57 4.76 -3.92
CA PHE A 90 -3.69 6.20 -3.72
C PHE A 90 -3.79 6.56 -2.25
N HIS A 91 -3.18 7.69 -1.91
CA HIS A 91 -3.39 8.43 -0.67
C HIS A 91 -3.25 9.92 -0.98
N HIS A 92 -4.02 10.76 -0.29
CA HIS A 92 -4.05 12.21 -0.54
C HIS A 92 -4.25 12.57 -2.02
N ARG A 93 -5.13 11.85 -2.72
CA ARG A 93 -5.43 12.04 -4.15
C ARG A 93 -4.23 11.84 -5.08
N ASN A 94 -3.22 11.07 -4.67
CA ASN A 94 -2.01 10.81 -5.45
C ASN A 94 -1.62 9.35 -5.41
N LEU A 95 -0.86 8.90 -6.39
CA LEU A 95 -0.17 7.60 -6.33
C LEU A 95 0.86 7.65 -5.21
N TYR A 96 0.57 6.95 -4.12
CA TYR A 96 1.39 6.96 -2.92
C TYR A 96 1.49 5.58 -2.27
N PRO A 97 2.04 4.58 -2.97
CA PRO A 97 2.07 3.21 -2.48
C PRO A 97 2.88 3.04 -1.20
N ALA A 98 3.95 3.84 -1.00
CA ALA A 98 4.77 3.75 0.21
C ALA A 98 4.00 4.13 1.49
N TYR A 99 2.97 4.96 1.41
CA TYR A 99 2.06 5.24 2.52
C TYR A 99 0.94 4.20 2.61
N ALA A 100 0.51 3.70 1.44
CA ALA A 100 -0.59 2.76 1.34
C ALA A 100 -0.35 1.44 2.09
N VAL A 101 0.90 1.10 2.40
CA VAL A 101 1.22 -0.11 3.19
C VAL A 101 0.51 -0.12 4.55
N GLY A 102 0.34 1.02 5.21
CA GLY A 102 -0.41 1.11 6.45
C GLY A 102 -1.91 0.80 6.28
N GLY A 103 -2.52 1.29 5.21
CA GLY A 103 -3.93 0.99 4.90
C GLY A 103 -4.14 -0.44 4.40
N LEU A 104 -3.14 -1.00 3.72
CA LEU A 104 -3.16 -2.41 3.32
C LEU A 104 -3.14 -3.35 4.51
N ASP A 105 -2.54 -2.97 5.65
CA ASP A 105 -2.66 -3.71 6.90
C ASP A 105 -4.15 -3.91 7.28
N GLY A 106 -4.94 -2.84 7.23
CA GLY A 106 -6.37 -2.92 7.50
C GLY A 106 -7.14 -3.73 6.46
N ALA A 107 -6.91 -3.47 5.19
CA ALA A 107 -7.63 -4.13 4.10
C ALA A 107 -7.35 -5.65 4.05
N THR A 108 -6.08 -6.06 4.04
CA THR A 108 -5.70 -7.47 3.94
C THR A 108 -6.08 -8.27 5.18
N ASN A 109 -5.95 -7.67 6.37
CA ASN A 109 -6.41 -8.29 7.62
C ASN A 109 -7.90 -8.57 7.57
N MET A 110 -8.71 -7.61 7.11
CA MET A 110 -10.15 -7.78 7.09
C MET A 110 -10.58 -8.78 6.02
N ILE A 111 -9.98 -8.76 4.84
CA ILE A 111 -10.22 -9.77 3.81
C ILE A 111 -9.91 -11.17 4.36
N TYR A 112 -8.77 -11.34 5.04
CA TYR A 112 -8.39 -12.62 5.63
C TYR A 112 -9.33 -13.06 6.76
N LEU A 113 -9.65 -12.17 7.70
CA LEU A 113 -10.47 -12.50 8.88
C LEU A 113 -11.92 -12.77 8.56
N LEU A 114 -12.49 -12.04 7.58
CA LEU A 114 -13.89 -12.19 7.18
C LEU A 114 -14.11 -13.26 6.12
N ASN A 115 -13.04 -13.76 5.51
CA ASN A 115 -13.13 -14.77 4.46
C ASN A 115 -13.90 -16.02 4.94
N ARG A 116 -14.68 -16.62 4.05
CA ARG A 116 -15.49 -17.81 4.32
C ARG A 116 -16.55 -17.64 5.43
N THR A 117 -16.92 -16.42 5.69
CA THR A 117 -18.05 -16.06 6.54
C THR A 117 -19.10 -15.34 5.70
N GLU A 118 -20.30 -15.14 6.27
CA GLU A 118 -21.33 -14.31 5.63
C GLU A 118 -20.92 -12.82 5.52
N PHE A 119 -19.81 -12.44 6.14
CA PHE A 119 -19.24 -11.09 6.14
C PHE A 119 -18.07 -10.92 5.17
N ALA A 120 -17.77 -11.92 4.35
CA ALA A 120 -16.72 -11.84 3.35
C ALA A 120 -16.97 -10.66 2.38
N VAL A 121 -15.90 -10.02 1.95
CA VAL A 121 -15.98 -8.99 0.92
C VAL A 121 -16.32 -9.62 -0.44
N SER A 122 -16.81 -8.82 -1.37
CA SER A 122 -17.09 -9.27 -2.74
C SER A 122 -15.82 -9.68 -3.48
N GLU A 123 -15.98 -10.52 -4.49
CA GLU A 123 -14.91 -10.91 -5.41
C GLU A 123 -14.20 -9.68 -5.98
N LEU A 124 -14.95 -8.66 -6.42
CA LEU A 124 -14.39 -7.41 -6.95
C LEU A 124 -13.50 -6.69 -5.94
N ALA A 125 -13.90 -6.61 -4.68
CA ALA A 125 -13.13 -5.95 -3.63
C ALA A 125 -11.84 -6.73 -3.32
N HIS A 126 -11.94 -8.06 -3.20
CA HIS A 126 -10.80 -8.95 -2.98
C HIS A 126 -9.79 -8.86 -4.14
N GLU A 127 -10.27 -9.00 -5.38
CA GLU A 127 -9.45 -8.92 -6.59
C GLU A 127 -8.74 -7.56 -6.73
N THR A 128 -9.42 -6.48 -6.36
CA THR A 128 -8.83 -5.14 -6.42
C THR A 128 -7.63 -5.00 -5.49
N VAL A 129 -7.75 -5.43 -4.23
CA VAL A 129 -6.64 -5.39 -3.26
C VAL A 129 -5.52 -6.33 -3.69
N ARG A 130 -5.86 -7.52 -4.21
CA ARG A 130 -4.92 -8.46 -4.80
C ARG A 130 -4.11 -7.81 -5.93
N ASN A 131 -4.76 -7.17 -6.88
CA ASN A 131 -4.11 -6.53 -8.02
C ASN A 131 -3.21 -5.36 -7.61
N VAL A 132 -3.61 -4.60 -6.60
CA VAL A 132 -2.76 -3.55 -6.01
C VAL A 132 -1.47 -4.15 -5.44
N LEU A 133 -1.57 -5.24 -4.69
CA LEU A 133 -0.37 -5.91 -4.14
C LEU A 133 0.52 -6.49 -5.24
N LEU A 134 -0.07 -7.09 -6.28
CA LEU A 134 0.69 -7.60 -7.43
C LEU A 134 1.40 -6.48 -8.18
N ALA A 135 0.77 -5.32 -8.35
CA ALA A 135 1.41 -4.14 -8.92
C ALA A 135 2.56 -3.66 -8.01
N MET A 136 2.34 -3.59 -6.69
CA MET A 136 3.35 -3.14 -5.73
C MET A 136 4.59 -4.03 -5.75
N ARG A 137 4.43 -5.36 -5.75
CA ARG A 137 5.55 -6.29 -5.86
C ARG A 137 6.31 -6.20 -7.18
N PHE A 138 5.61 -5.75 -8.24
CA PHE A 138 6.22 -5.60 -9.55
C PHE A 138 7.14 -4.39 -9.62
N TYR A 139 6.73 -3.23 -9.11
CA TYR A 139 7.57 -2.03 -9.18
C TYR A 139 8.52 -1.86 -8.00
N CYS A 140 8.29 -2.55 -6.89
CA CYS A 140 9.26 -2.58 -5.80
C CYS A 140 10.47 -3.43 -6.15
N ASN A 141 11.66 -2.92 -5.87
CA ASN A 141 12.83 -3.75 -5.90
C ASN A 141 12.92 -4.50 -4.58
N LYS A 142 12.43 -5.71 -4.58
CA LYS A 142 12.11 -6.52 -3.42
C LYS A 142 11.17 -5.76 -2.46
N LEU A 143 11.67 -5.15 -1.41
CA LEU A 143 10.85 -4.43 -0.41
C LEU A 143 10.86 -2.90 -0.59
N ASN A 144 11.76 -2.36 -1.40
CA ASN A 144 11.96 -0.91 -1.48
C ASN A 144 11.18 -0.29 -2.64
N PHE A 145 10.50 0.81 -2.33
CA PHE A 145 9.81 1.60 -3.34
C PHE A 145 10.79 2.46 -4.14
N PRO A 146 10.55 2.65 -5.44
CA PRO A 146 11.24 3.67 -6.22
C PRO A 146 11.05 5.06 -5.60
N LEU A 147 12.05 5.94 -5.72
CA LEU A 147 12.00 7.29 -5.12
C LEU A 147 10.75 8.07 -5.53
N ALA A 148 10.43 8.07 -6.82
CA ALA A 148 9.28 8.78 -7.36
C ALA A 148 7.92 8.22 -6.90
N LEU A 149 7.88 7.03 -6.30
CA LEU A 149 6.68 6.39 -5.75
C LEU A 149 6.67 6.38 -4.22
N SER A 150 7.69 6.94 -3.59
CA SER A 150 7.86 6.96 -2.12
C SER A 150 7.13 8.12 -1.44
N GLY A 151 6.47 8.99 -2.20
CA GLY A 151 5.77 10.18 -1.70
C GLY A 151 6.69 11.08 -0.91
N ARG A 152 6.35 11.38 0.34
CA ARG A 152 7.16 12.22 1.24
C ARG A 152 8.35 11.50 1.90
N HIS A 153 8.60 10.25 1.53
CA HIS A 153 9.67 9.43 2.11
C HIS A 153 10.69 8.95 1.07
N PRO A 154 11.34 9.85 0.34
CA PRO A 154 12.38 9.45 -0.62
C PRO A 154 13.59 8.81 0.06
N ASP A 155 13.70 8.92 1.38
CA ASP A 155 14.70 8.29 2.24
C ASP A 155 14.51 6.77 2.41
N GLY A 156 13.52 6.17 1.75
CA GLY A 156 13.29 4.72 1.77
C GLY A 156 12.62 4.19 3.03
N LYS A 157 11.96 5.04 3.82
CA LYS A 157 11.23 4.61 5.02
C LYS A 157 10.03 3.72 4.73
N GLY A 158 9.33 3.96 3.63
CA GLY A 158 8.27 3.06 3.18
C GLY A 158 8.86 1.76 2.63
N LYS A 159 8.42 0.62 3.15
CA LYS A 159 8.80 -0.71 2.66
C LYS A 159 7.56 -1.55 2.44
N LEU A 160 7.63 -2.40 1.43
CA LEU A 160 6.62 -3.43 1.21
C LEU A 160 6.54 -4.35 2.43
N VAL A 161 5.33 -4.69 2.83
CA VAL A 161 5.09 -5.59 3.97
C VAL A 161 4.72 -6.98 3.45
N PRO A 162 5.61 -7.97 3.56
CA PRO A 162 5.35 -9.31 3.03
C PRO A 162 4.09 -9.96 3.60
N MET A 163 3.75 -9.66 4.86
CA MET A 163 2.60 -10.28 5.53
C MET A 163 1.26 -9.97 4.85
N HIS A 164 1.13 -8.86 4.11
CA HIS A 164 -0.07 -8.58 3.30
C HIS A 164 -0.30 -9.68 2.27
N TYR A 165 0.77 -10.15 1.62
CA TYR A 165 0.71 -11.25 0.64
C TYR A 165 0.38 -12.58 1.30
N ALA A 166 0.95 -12.85 2.47
CA ALA A 166 0.65 -14.06 3.22
C ALA A 166 -0.82 -14.13 3.67
N MET A 167 -1.39 -13.00 4.12
CA MET A 167 -2.80 -12.91 4.50
C MET A 167 -3.72 -13.11 3.29
N MET A 168 -3.41 -12.49 2.16
CA MET A 168 -4.17 -12.68 0.93
C MET A 168 -4.05 -14.11 0.42
N ALA A 169 -2.86 -14.73 0.50
CA ALA A 169 -2.67 -16.14 0.17
C ALA A 169 -3.57 -17.04 1.02
N MET A 170 -3.68 -16.77 2.30
CA MET A 170 -4.52 -17.51 3.24
C MET A 170 -6.02 -17.22 3.08
N ALA A 171 -6.39 -16.07 2.51
CA ALA A 171 -7.77 -15.77 2.18
C ALA A 171 -8.27 -16.55 0.97
N GLY A 172 -7.39 -17.12 0.18
CA GLY A 172 -7.72 -17.88 -1.04
C GLY A 172 -7.95 -17.01 -2.26
N THR A 173 -8.46 -17.59 -3.32
CA THR A 173 -8.75 -16.85 -4.55
C THR A 173 -9.99 -15.97 -4.41
N PRO A 174 -10.06 -14.81 -5.12
CA PRO A 174 -11.21 -13.89 -5.04
C PRO A 174 -12.55 -14.54 -5.35
N ASP A 175 -12.59 -15.50 -6.26
CA ASP A 175 -13.78 -16.28 -6.63
C ASP A 175 -14.15 -17.37 -5.62
N GLY A 176 -13.38 -17.51 -4.54
CA GLY A 176 -13.60 -18.47 -3.46
C GLY A 176 -13.37 -19.94 -3.82
N LYS A 177 -12.90 -20.26 -5.04
CA LYS A 177 -12.73 -21.65 -5.50
C LYS A 177 -11.53 -22.35 -4.89
N ALA A 178 -10.41 -21.63 -4.69
CA ALA A 178 -9.21 -22.18 -4.07
C ALA A 178 -9.05 -21.76 -2.61
N GLU A 179 -8.59 -22.69 -1.79
CA GLU A 179 -8.32 -22.45 -0.36
C GLU A 179 -7.18 -21.46 -0.15
N PHE A 180 -6.22 -21.45 -1.07
CA PHE A 180 -5.06 -20.59 -1.05
C PHE A 180 -4.92 -19.88 -2.39
N ASP A 181 -4.48 -18.64 -2.37
CA ASP A 181 -4.00 -17.95 -3.58
C ASP A 181 -2.52 -18.26 -3.76
N GLU A 182 -2.23 -19.12 -4.75
CA GLU A 182 -0.87 -19.60 -5.03
C GLU A 182 0.06 -18.46 -5.47
N GLU A 183 -0.44 -17.50 -6.25
CA GLU A 183 0.37 -16.36 -6.72
C GLU A 183 0.75 -15.45 -5.54
N MET A 184 -0.18 -15.20 -4.63
CA MET A 184 0.11 -14.45 -3.40
C MET A 184 1.08 -15.20 -2.49
N ALA A 185 0.94 -16.53 -2.36
CA ALA A 185 1.87 -17.36 -1.58
C ALA A 185 3.28 -17.32 -2.18
N ALA A 186 3.40 -17.46 -3.49
CA ALA A 186 4.69 -17.42 -4.20
C ALA A 186 5.35 -16.04 -4.09
N ALA A 187 4.56 -14.96 -4.20
CA ALA A 187 5.04 -13.59 -3.99
C ALA A 187 5.54 -13.37 -2.56
N TYR A 188 4.77 -13.82 -1.56
CA TYR A 188 5.19 -13.78 -0.15
C TYR A 188 6.55 -14.46 0.04
N LEU A 189 6.67 -15.70 -0.41
CA LEU A 189 7.90 -16.50 -0.25
C LEU A 189 9.11 -15.83 -0.93
N ARG A 190 8.93 -15.23 -2.12
CA ARG A 190 10.01 -14.46 -2.76
C ARG A 190 10.41 -13.23 -1.93
N LEU A 191 9.44 -12.51 -1.41
CA LEU A 191 9.72 -11.28 -0.65
C LEU A 191 10.47 -11.54 0.65
N VAL A 192 10.20 -12.68 1.32
CA VAL A 192 10.85 -13.05 2.58
C VAL A 192 12.13 -13.87 2.37
N SER A 193 12.29 -14.55 1.23
CA SER A 193 13.50 -15.33 0.97
C SER A 193 14.74 -14.41 0.94
N GLY A 194 15.72 -14.67 1.80
CA GLY A 194 17.04 -14.08 1.71
C GLY A 194 17.77 -14.63 0.48
N ALA A 195 18.65 -13.85 -0.13
CA ALA A 195 19.71 -14.42 -0.95
C ALA A 195 20.60 -15.19 0.01
N SER A 196 20.60 -16.52 -0.06
CA SER A 196 21.58 -17.31 0.67
C SER A 196 22.95 -17.06 0.06
N SER A 197 23.86 -16.47 0.83
CA SER A 197 25.25 -16.30 0.41
C SER A 197 26.00 -17.64 0.33
N ASP A 198 25.43 -18.71 0.89
CA ASP A 198 26.14 -19.95 1.20
C ASP A 198 25.57 -21.18 0.48
N GLY A 199 24.65 -21.00 -0.47
CA GLY A 199 24.03 -22.13 -1.18
C GLY A 199 23.07 -22.98 -0.32
N GLN A 200 22.76 -22.55 0.89
CA GLN A 200 21.73 -23.17 1.72
C GLN A 200 20.35 -22.74 1.25
N GLU A 201 19.33 -23.60 1.49
CA GLU A 201 17.94 -23.22 1.20
C GLU A 201 17.59 -21.90 1.89
N PRO A 202 16.87 -21.00 1.19
CA PRO A 202 16.49 -19.70 1.75
C PRO A 202 15.73 -19.92 3.07
N GLU A 203 16.07 -19.15 4.09
CA GLU A 203 15.31 -19.11 5.32
C GLU A 203 13.95 -18.44 5.06
N TYR A 204 12.92 -19.25 4.84
CA TYR A 204 11.55 -18.78 4.59
C TYR A 204 10.85 -18.15 5.81
N MET A 205 11.54 -18.05 6.92
CA MET A 205 11.02 -17.55 8.19
C MET A 205 11.83 -16.37 8.71
N PRO A 206 12.02 -15.30 7.94
CA PRO A 206 12.74 -14.17 8.47
C PRO A 206 11.86 -13.39 9.42
N LYS A 207 12.43 -12.93 10.52
CA LYS A 207 12.00 -11.82 11.39
C LYS A 207 10.49 -11.51 11.39
N VAL A 208 9.64 -12.54 11.50
CA VAL A 208 8.19 -12.36 11.65
C VAL A 208 7.93 -11.84 13.06
N SER A 209 7.15 -10.77 13.17
CA SER A 209 7.07 -9.98 14.38
C SER A 209 6.25 -10.63 15.49
N ASN A 210 5.33 -11.55 15.15
CA ASN A 210 4.43 -12.16 16.12
C ASN A 210 4.13 -13.65 15.85
N ALA A 211 3.53 -14.31 16.83
CA ALA A 211 3.25 -15.76 16.75
C ALA A 211 2.25 -16.14 15.64
N GLN A 212 1.32 -15.25 15.32
CA GLN A 212 0.33 -15.52 14.26
C GLN A 212 0.98 -15.46 12.88
N GLU A 213 1.79 -14.46 12.63
CA GLU A 213 2.57 -14.36 11.40
C GLU A 213 3.45 -15.58 11.18
N LYS A 214 4.10 -16.07 12.24
CA LYS A 214 4.88 -17.31 12.21
C LYS A 214 4.04 -18.51 11.82
N LYS A 215 2.81 -18.63 12.34
CA LYS A 215 1.91 -19.74 11.97
C LYS A 215 1.49 -19.67 10.50
N ILE A 216 1.17 -18.47 10.00
CA ILE A 216 0.78 -18.28 8.59
C ILE A 216 1.97 -18.63 7.69
N ALA A 217 3.14 -18.08 7.95
CA ALA A 217 4.36 -18.36 7.19
C ALA A 217 4.66 -19.88 7.14
N LYS A 218 4.65 -20.53 8.31
CA LYS A 218 4.85 -21.97 8.43
C LYS A 218 3.83 -22.76 7.61
N ARG A 219 2.56 -22.41 7.68
CA ARG A 219 1.49 -23.09 6.94
C ARG A 219 1.68 -23.00 5.43
N LEU A 220 2.09 -21.84 4.91
CA LEU A 220 2.36 -21.67 3.48
C LEU A 220 3.54 -22.54 3.01
N VAL A 221 4.61 -22.59 3.80
CA VAL A 221 5.75 -23.47 3.51
C VAL A 221 5.35 -24.96 3.56
N GLU A 222 4.62 -25.38 4.60
CA GLU A 222 4.14 -26.77 4.76
C GLU A 222 3.21 -27.22 3.64
N LYS A 223 2.47 -26.29 3.01
CA LYS A 223 1.65 -26.57 1.84
C LYS A 223 2.44 -26.78 0.55
N GLY A 224 3.75 -26.58 0.58
CA GLY A 224 4.64 -26.84 -0.54
C GLY A 224 4.73 -25.73 -1.57
N PHE A 225 4.20 -24.53 -1.28
CA PHE A 225 4.36 -23.38 -2.16
C PHE A 225 5.84 -23.03 -2.33
N ARG A 226 6.19 -22.46 -3.47
CA ARG A 226 7.56 -22.07 -3.81
C ARG A 226 7.61 -20.58 -4.13
N PRO A 227 8.76 -19.91 -3.88
CA PRO A 227 8.94 -18.52 -4.29
C PRO A 227 8.75 -18.37 -5.80
N GLU A 228 8.06 -17.30 -6.21
CA GLU A 228 8.05 -16.89 -7.60
C GLU A 228 9.44 -16.42 -8.05
N PRO A 229 9.79 -16.48 -9.34
CA PRO A 229 10.93 -15.76 -9.87
C PRO A 229 10.69 -14.23 -9.78
N ASP A 230 11.76 -13.45 -9.93
CA ASP A 230 11.60 -11.99 -10.02
C ASP A 230 10.68 -11.62 -11.17
N PRO A 231 9.67 -10.77 -10.93
CA PRO A 231 8.72 -10.37 -11.96
C PRO A 231 9.41 -9.70 -13.14
N GLN A 232 8.95 -9.97 -14.34
CA GLN A 232 9.48 -9.38 -15.56
C GLN A 232 8.34 -8.87 -16.43
N GLY A 233 8.60 -7.84 -17.22
CA GLY A 233 7.63 -7.27 -18.12
C GLY A 233 7.50 -5.76 -18.01
N ASN A 234 6.34 -5.25 -18.39
CA ASN A 234 5.97 -3.85 -18.29
C ASN A 234 4.67 -3.69 -17.52
N LEU A 235 4.62 -2.68 -16.66
CA LEU A 235 3.42 -2.28 -15.93
C LEU A 235 3.17 -0.79 -16.17
N ALA A 236 1.99 -0.46 -16.70
CA ALA A 236 1.53 0.91 -16.83
C ALA A 236 0.46 1.22 -15.78
N LEU A 237 0.69 2.24 -14.98
CA LEU A 237 -0.22 2.76 -13.98
C LEU A 237 -0.81 4.08 -14.48
N GLY A 238 -1.89 4.00 -15.25
CA GLY A 238 -2.53 5.15 -15.91
C GLY A 238 -3.04 6.19 -14.91
N TYR A 239 -3.68 5.76 -13.83
CA TYR A 239 -4.12 6.66 -12.76
C TYR A 239 -2.95 7.36 -12.07
N GLY A 240 -1.82 6.68 -11.97
CA GLY A 240 -0.65 7.18 -11.27
C GLY A 240 0.36 7.92 -12.15
N CYS A 241 0.13 8.05 -13.46
CA CYS A 241 1.13 8.57 -14.40
C CYS A 241 2.50 7.90 -14.24
N ALA A 242 2.53 6.59 -14.10
CA ALA A 242 3.76 5.84 -13.90
C ALA A 242 3.85 4.64 -14.83
N SER A 243 5.06 4.31 -15.24
CA SER A 243 5.35 3.11 -16.02
C SER A 243 6.61 2.44 -15.49
N VAL A 244 6.58 1.13 -15.45
CA VAL A 244 7.69 0.32 -14.94
C VAL A 244 8.04 -0.74 -15.96
N GLN A 245 9.30 -0.78 -16.35
CA GLN A 245 9.88 -1.87 -17.13
C GLN A 245 10.81 -2.66 -16.24
N ARG A 246 10.58 -3.96 -16.14
CA ARG A 246 11.40 -4.85 -15.29
C ARG A 246 11.98 -6.01 -16.10
N ARG A 247 13.25 -6.25 -15.91
CA ARG A 247 14.00 -7.34 -16.55
C ARG A 247 15.04 -7.88 -15.56
N SER A 248 14.99 -9.18 -15.30
CA SER A 248 16.00 -9.84 -14.47
C SER A 248 16.31 -9.04 -13.16
N ASN A 249 17.51 -8.52 -13.03
CA ASN A 249 18.01 -7.80 -11.86
C ASN A 249 17.95 -6.27 -11.96
N TRP A 250 17.19 -5.72 -12.92
CA TRP A 250 17.01 -4.27 -13.03
C TRP A 250 15.56 -3.89 -13.32
N SER A 251 15.21 -2.69 -12.94
CA SER A 251 13.96 -2.06 -13.33
C SER A 251 14.17 -0.59 -13.67
N ALA A 252 13.43 -0.11 -14.68
CA ALA A 252 13.32 1.30 -15.00
C ALA A 252 11.93 1.78 -14.63
N VAL A 253 11.84 2.85 -13.84
CA VAL A 253 10.60 3.46 -13.37
C VAL A 253 10.51 4.86 -13.92
N ALA A 254 9.53 5.12 -14.78
CA ALA A 254 9.21 6.44 -15.26
C ALA A 254 8.01 6.99 -14.48
N ARG A 255 8.10 8.26 -14.04
CA ARG A 255 7.05 8.92 -13.28
C ARG A 255 6.74 10.29 -13.86
N GLY A 256 5.50 10.49 -14.26
CA GLY A 256 4.95 11.77 -14.67
C GLY A 256 3.98 12.36 -13.64
N HIS A 257 3.47 13.54 -13.94
CA HIS A 257 2.36 14.17 -13.25
C HIS A 257 1.44 14.86 -14.26
N SER A 258 0.33 15.35 -13.81
CA SER A 258 -0.58 16.16 -14.61
C SER A 258 -1.20 17.25 -13.74
N ARG A 259 -1.95 18.17 -14.33
CA ARG A 259 -2.72 19.16 -13.55
C ARG A 259 -3.71 18.54 -12.55
N TYR A 260 -4.01 17.24 -12.68
CA TYR A 260 -4.92 16.51 -11.79
C TYR A 260 -4.20 15.64 -10.76
N LEU A 261 -2.93 15.32 -11.00
CA LEU A 261 -2.16 14.38 -10.18
C LEU A 261 -0.89 15.09 -9.70
N TRP A 262 -0.70 15.16 -8.40
CA TRP A 262 0.43 15.86 -7.81
C TRP A 262 1.78 15.28 -8.24
N ALA A 263 2.77 16.17 -8.34
CA ALA A 263 4.14 15.76 -8.60
C ALA A 263 4.82 15.17 -7.37
N ALA A 264 4.63 15.79 -6.21
CA ALA A 264 5.28 15.38 -4.97
C ALA A 264 4.45 15.76 -3.74
N GLU A 265 4.70 15.07 -2.64
CA GLU A 265 4.16 15.42 -1.33
C GLU A 265 5.29 15.89 -0.41
N HIS A 266 5.04 16.97 0.30
CA HIS A 266 5.92 17.55 1.33
C HIS A 266 5.15 17.64 2.64
N TYR A 267 5.79 17.27 3.76
CA TYR A 267 5.14 17.33 5.06
C TYR A 267 6.14 17.42 6.21
N LEU A 268 5.95 18.38 7.09
CA LEU A 268 6.73 18.54 8.33
C LEU A 268 8.25 18.37 8.14
N GLY A 269 8.83 19.06 7.19
CA GLY A 269 10.27 18.99 6.92
C GLY A 269 10.73 17.76 6.13
N ARG A 270 9.81 16.91 5.68
CA ARG A 270 10.13 15.73 4.86
C ARG A 270 9.95 16.04 3.38
N ASN A 271 10.87 15.51 2.57
CA ASN A 271 10.87 15.67 1.12
C ASN A 271 10.86 17.17 0.67
N LEU A 272 11.62 18.00 1.33
CA LEU A 272 11.60 19.46 1.08
C LEU A 272 12.06 19.83 -0.33
N TYR A 273 12.84 18.99 -0.97
CA TYR A 273 13.50 19.28 -2.25
C TYR A 273 13.02 18.42 -3.41
N GLY A 274 12.11 17.46 -3.18
CA GLY A 274 11.66 16.47 -4.18
C GLY A 274 10.64 16.99 -5.21
N ARG A 275 10.63 18.30 -5.49
CA ARG A 275 9.70 18.97 -6.42
C ARG A 275 9.61 18.27 -7.77
N TYR A 276 10.73 17.82 -8.30
CA TYR A 276 10.82 17.33 -9.66
C TYR A 276 10.69 15.81 -9.82
N PHE A 277 10.45 15.07 -8.73
CA PHE A 277 10.39 13.59 -8.78
C PHE A 277 9.33 13.01 -9.71
N ALA A 278 8.30 13.76 -10.07
CA ALA A 278 7.27 13.28 -10.99
C ALA A 278 7.21 14.10 -12.30
N HIS A 279 8.25 14.86 -12.63
CA HIS A 279 8.29 15.69 -13.84
C HIS A 279 8.88 14.94 -15.06
N GLY A 280 8.50 13.68 -15.25
CA GLY A 280 9.08 12.81 -16.29
C GLY A 280 10.33 12.09 -15.79
N SER A 281 10.51 11.95 -14.48
CA SER A 281 11.68 11.30 -13.91
C SER A 281 11.79 9.85 -14.37
N LEU A 282 13.03 9.43 -14.65
CA LEU A 282 13.40 8.05 -14.94
C LEU A 282 14.39 7.57 -13.87
N GLN A 283 14.01 6.55 -13.13
CA GLN A 283 14.89 5.89 -12.18
C GLN A 283 15.20 4.49 -12.65
N ILE A 284 16.50 4.17 -12.71
CA ILE A 284 16.97 2.82 -12.98
C ILE A 284 17.46 2.22 -11.67
N LEU A 285 16.85 1.13 -11.27
CA LEU A 285 17.20 0.36 -10.09
C LEU A 285 17.89 -0.92 -10.54
N THR A 286 19.09 -1.13 -10.03
CA THR A 286 19.88 -2.34 -10.31
C THR A 286 20.29 -3.01 -9.01
N ALA A 287 20.47 -4.32 -9.05
CA ALA A 287 21.05 -5.05 -7.96
C ALA A 287 22.20 -5.93 -8.51
N ALA A 288 23.32 -5.98 -7.83
CA ALA A 288 24.26 -7.06 -8.05
C ALA A 288 23.59 -8.39 -7.65
N PRO A 289 23.99 -9.51 -8.25
CA PRO A 289 23.45 -10.81 -7.86
C PRO A 289 23.54 -11.02 -6.34
N GLY A 290 22.41 -11.38 -5.72
CA GLY A 290 22.33 -11.59 -4.28
C GLY A 290 22.19 -10.33 -3.42
N GLN A 291 22.23 -9.13 -3.99
CA GLN A 291 22.03 -7.89 -3.23
C GLN A 291 20.60 -7.39 -3.29
N ILE A 292 20.11 -6.90 -2.14
CA ILE A 292 18.86 -6.15 -2.06
C ILE A 292 19.16 -4.72 -2.50
N VAL A 293 18.43 -4.21 -3.47
CA VAL A 293 18.53 -2.81 -3.85
C VAL A 293 17.85 -1.96 -2.79
N THR A 294 18.62 -1.09 -2.20
CA THR A 294 18.16 0.00 -1.33
C THR A 294 18.46 1.33 -2.00
N PRO A 295 17.94 2.45 -1.53
CA PRO A 295 18.40 3.76 -2.00
C PRO A 295 19.93 3.89 -1.92
N ALA A 296 20.56 3.41 -0.85
CA ALA A 296 22.01 3.42 -0.68
C ALA A 296 22.74 2.54 -1.69
N THR A 297 22.24 1.33 -1.98
CA THR A 297 22.87 0.42 -2.97
C THR A 297 22.64 0.86 -4.42
N SER A 298 21.61 1.68 -4.69
CA SER A 298 21.36 2.31 -6.00
C SER A 298 22.08 3.65 -6.18
N GLY A 299 22.99 4.00 -5.24
CA GLY A 299 23.78 5.22 -5.29
C GLY A 299 23.05 6.50 -4.87
N TRP A 300 21.81 6.39 -4.38
CA TRP A 300 21.09 7.54 -3.89
C TRP A 300 21.38 7.79 -2.40
N GLN A 301 21.76 9.01 -2.09
CA GLN A 301 21.88 9.53 -0.72
C GLN A 301 21.23 10.90 -0.66
N GLN A 302 20.47 11.19 0.37
CA GLN A 302 19.80 12.47 0.52
C GLN A 302 20.81 13.62 0.62
N GLU A 303 21.88 13.38 1.37
CA GLU A 303 23.03 14.28 1.48
C GLU A 303 23.86 14.23 0.19
N GLY A 304 24.05 15.38 -0.42
CA GLY A 304 24.81 15.50 -1.67
C GLY A 304 24.04 15.14 -2.95
N PHE A 305 22.74 14.79 -2.84
CA PHE A 305 21.90 14.58 -4.01
C PHE A 305 21.60 15.92 -4.70
N ASP A 306 21.79 15.98 -6.02
CA ASP A 306 21.43 17.17 -6.79
C ASP A 306 19.93 17.17 -7.11
N TRP A 307 19.17 17.87 -6.29
CA TRP A 307 17.71 17.94 -6.39
C TRP A 307 17.20 18.70 -7.63
N ASN A 308 18.09 19.39 -8.35
CA ASN A 308 17.78 20.04 -9.62
C ASN A 308 17.99 19.11 -10.82
N ARG A 309 18.77 18.03 -10.67
CA ARG A 309 19.18 17.14 -11.76
C ARG A 309 18.68 15.72 -11.55
N ILE A 310 17.41 15.52 -11.81
CA ILE A 310 16.78 14.20 -11.74
C ILE A 310 16.79 13.59 -13.13
N PRO A 311 17.27 12.36 -13.33
CA PRO A 311 17.29 11.74 -14.66
C PRO A 311 15.91 11.74 -15.31
N GLY A 312 15.86 12.07 -16.61
CA GLY A 312 14.61 12.17 -17.39
C GLY A 312 13.84 13.49 -17.22
N VAL A 313 14.24 14.35 -16.29
CA VAL A 313 13.54 15.61 -16.00
C VAL A 313 14.19 16.77 -16.75
N THR A 314 13.36 17.60 -17.37
CA THR A 314 13.73 18.97 -17.74
C THR A 314 13.27 19.91 -16.62
N SER A 315 14.19 20.54 -15.92
CA SER A 315 13.92 21.36 -14.75
C SER A 315 14.64 22.70 -14.84
N ILE A 316 14.11 23.69 -14.12
CA ILE A 316 14.79 24.96 -13.90
C ILE A 316 15.80 24.73 -12.75
N HIS A 317 17.06 25.04 -12.99
CA HIS A 317 18.07 25.00 -11.94
C HIS A 317 17.89 26.17 -10.99
N LEU A 318 17.44 25.88 -9.78
CA LEU A 318 17.17 26.85 -8.73
C LEU A 318 18.21 26.77 -7.61
N PRO A 319 18.57 27.89 -6.98
CA PRO A 319 19.24 27.85 -5.69
C PRO A 319 18.46 26.99 -4.70
N LEU A 320 19.15 26.24 -3.84
CA LEU A 320 18.52 25.26 -2.94
C LEU A 320 17.42 25.87 -2.06
N GLU A 321 17.59 27.11 -1.61
CA GLU A 321 16.59 27.83 -0.83
C GLU A 321 15.32 28.16 -1.62
N GLN A 322 15.42 28.33 -2.93
CA GLN A 322 14.27 28.54 -3.80
C GLN A 322 13.61 27.21 -4.22
N LEU A 323 14.38 26.14 -4.30
CA LEU A 323 13.86 24.80 -4.57
C LEU A 323 13.08 24.24 -3.38
N LYS A 324 13.46 24.65 -2.18
CA LYS A 324 12.86 24.19 -0.93
C LYS A 324 11.36 24.44 -0.90
N ALA A 325 10.58 23.40 -0.64
CA ALA A 325 9.13 23.51 -0.49
C ALA A 325 8.77 24.42 0.69
N LYS A 326 7.88 25.36 0.46
CA LYS A 326 7.28 26.19 1.51
C LYS A 326 6.19 25.36 2.20
N VAL A 327 6.57 24.59 3.20
CA VAL A 327 5.61 23.76 3.95
C VAL A 327 4.89 24.61 4.97
N MET A 328 3.67 25.01 4.67
CA MET A 328 2.73 25.52 5.66
C MET A 328 1.83 24.36 6.08
N ASN A 329 1.99 23.83 7.25
CA ASN A 329 1.14 22.88 8.03
C ASN A 329 0.02 22.10 7.32
N CYS A 330 0.01 22.02 5.99
CA CYS A 330 -0.97 21.33 5.18
C CYS A 330 -0.36 20.91 3.85
N LEU A 331 -0.94 19.91 3.24
CA LEU A 331 -0.64 19.44 1.91
C LEU A 331 -0.43 20.59 0.93
N LEU A 332 0.79 20.81 0.49
CA LEU A 332 1.08 21.79 -0.54
C LEU A 332 0.79 21.17 -1.90
N TYR A 333 -0.20 21.73 -2.54
CA TYR A 333 -0.45 21.52 -3.96
C TYR A 333 0.72 22.14 -4.74
N THR A 334 1.40 21.32 -5.51
CA THR A 334 2.37 21.80 -6.50
C THR A 334 1.70 22.16 -7.82
N SER A 335 0.37 22.26 -7.83
CA SER A 335 -0.41 22.63 -9.01
C SER A 335 -0.27 24.08 -9.39
N ASP A 336 0.19 24.92 -8.47
CA ASP A 336 0.28 26.38 -8.71
C ASP A 336 1.47 26.81 -9.58
N ALA A 337 2.31 25.88 -10.00
CA ALA A 337 3.40 26.18 -10.94
C ALA A 337 2.95 26.24 -12.41
N ALA A 338 1.66 26.07 -12.68
CA ALA A 338 1.09 26.13 -14.04
C ALA A 338 0.23 27.39 -14.27
N ASP A 339 -0.02 28.18 -13.20
CA ASP A 339 -0.85 29.38 -13.26
C ASP A 339 -0.05 30.68 -12.99
N GLU A 340 1.31 30.62 -12.92
CA GLU A 340 2.19 31.79 -12.93
C GLU A 340 2.95 31.93 -14.24
#